data_0bbc17f95fb1f64e50002abae7bb0f14
#
_entry.id   0bbc17f95fb1f64e50002abae7bb0f14
#
_cell.length_a   1.000
_cell.length_b   1.000
_cell.length_c   1.000
_cell.angle_alpha   90.00
_cell.angle_beta   90.00
_cell.angle_gamma   90.00
#
_symmetry.space_group_name_H-M   'P 1'
#
loop_
_entity.id
_entity.type
_entity.pdbx_description
1 polymer ?
#
loop_
_entity_poly.entity_id
_entity_poly.type
_entity_poly.pdbx_seq_one_letter_code
_entity_poly.pdbx_strand_id
1 'polypeptide(L)'
;AALRAEGKNRALLISATGTGKTYLSAFDVRAAQPKRCLFIVHRGLIARKSKESFEQIIDEHITTGLFTSGHREIDRDYVFATVQTLVKDENLHAFAPDAFDYIIIDEAHHAGAKSYQKVLSYFKPKFLLGMTATPERSDDCDIFKTFDHNIAYEIRLHQALAENMLVPFHYHGVSEIVVDGELLDDNADFIRLTSEERVKNILHYADFYGCDQGRVKGIVFCSRIEEARSLAEAFNKHGKRAAFLAGATSEEERARLI
;
A
#
# COMPACT_ATOMS: atom_id res chain seq x y z
N ALA A 1 21.37 -1.93 -8.04
CA ALA A 1 22.82 -2.20 -8.15
C ALA A 1 23.55 -1.18 -9.03
N ALA A 2 23.14 -0.96 -10.31
CA ALA A 2 23.83 -0.05 -11.25
C ALA A 2 24.03 1.37 -10.69
N LEU A 3 22.96 2.01 -10.24
CA LEU A 3 23.04 3.37 -9.68
C LEU A 3 23.98 3.49 -8.48
N ARG A 4 24.06 2.46 -7.62
CA ARG A 4 25.07 2.46 -6.53
C ARG A 4 26.50 2.37 -7.04
N ALA A 5 26.73 1.59 -8.09
CA ALA A 5 28.04 1.51 -8.75
C ALA A 5 28.46 2.85 -9.38
N GLU A 6 27.51 3.66 -9.81
CA GLU A 6 27.70 5.04 -10.29
C GLU A 6 27.86 6.07 -9.16
N GLY A 7 27.88 5.64 -7.90
CA GLY A 7 28.02 6.52 -6.75
C GLY A 7 26.74 7.25 -6.34
N LYS A 8 25.58 6.86 -6.87
CA LYS A 8 24.31 7.43 -6.44
C LYS A 8 23.94 6.90 -5.06
N ASN A 9 23.43 7.79 -4.20
CA ASN A 9 23.04 7.47 -2.80
C ASN A 9 21.53 7.35 -2.60
N ARG A 10 20.73 7.56 -3.64
CA ARG A 10 19.26 7.39 -3.60
C ARG A 10 18.71 7.01 -4.96
N ALA A 11 17.58 6.31 -4.93
CA ALA A 11 16.87 5.93 -6.14
C ALA A 11 15.39 5.69 -5.87
N LEU A 12 14.56 5.83 -6.91
CA LEU A 12 13.14 5.53 -6.92
C LEU A 12 12.89 4.26 -7.74
N LEU A 13 12.13 3.33 -7.17
CA LEU A 13 11.58 2.16 -7.83
C LEU A 13 10.09 2.42 -8.10
N ILE A 14 9.71 2.51 -9.36
CA ILE A 14 8.33 2.69 -9.78
C ILE A 14 7.82 1.36 -10.33
N SER A 15 6.84 0.77 -9.65
CA SER A 15 6.33 -0.53 -10.08
C SER A 15 4.87 -0.69 -9.67
N ALA A 16 4.04 -1.16 -10.60
CA ALA A 16 2.61 -1.36 -10.38
C ALA A 16 2.35 -2.23 -9.13
N THR A 17 1.19 -2.05 -8.50
CA THR A 17 0.78 -2.88 -7.36
C THR A 17 0.65 -4.34 -7.82
N GLY A 18 1.12 -5.29 -6.99
CA GLY A 18 1.07 -6.72 -7.30
C GLY A 18 2.28 -7.25 -8.09
N THR A 19 3.21 -6.41 -8.55
CA THR A 19 4.42 -6.83 -9.31
C THR A 19 5.58 -7.29 -8.44
N GLY A 20 5.40 -7.39 -7.11
CA GLY A 20 6.43 -7.91 -6.21
C GLY A 20 7.49 -6.90 -5.76
N LYS A 21 7.14 -5.60 -5.64
CA LYS A 21 8.07 -4.54 -5.16
C LYS A 21 8.87 -4.93 -3.92
N THR A 22 8.21 -5.52 -2.92
CA THR A 22 8.84 -5.93 -1.66
C THR A 22 9.92 -6.99 -1.90
N TYR A 23 9.63 -8.00 -2.71
CA TYR A 23 10.62 -9.03 -3.08
C TYR A 23 11.78 -8.44 -3.86
N LEU A 24 11.51 -7.56 -4.83
CA LEU A 24 12.55 -6.89 -5.61
C LEU A 24 13.47 -6.07 -4.71
N SER A 25 12.93 -5.36 -3.72
CA SER A 25 13.74 -4.63 -2.74
C SER A 25 14.55 -5.56 -1.82
N ALA A 26 14.00 -6.72 -1.44
CA ALA A 26 14.72 -7.71 -0.64
C ALA A 26 15.92 -8.30 -1.41
N PHE A 27 15.75 -8.60 -2.71
CA PHE A 27 16.87 -9.03 -3.57
C PHE A 27 17.93 -7.94 -3.73
N ASP A 28 17.52 -6.66 -3.84
CA ASP A 28 18.50 -5.58 -3.95
C ASP A 28 19.26 -5.35 -2.64
N VAL A 29 18.59 -5.50 -1.49
CA VAL A 29 19.23 -5.45 -0.15
C VAL A 29 20.18 -6.64 0.02
N ARG A 30 19.77 -7.85 -0.35
CA ARG A 30 20.65 -9.03 -0.33
C ARG A 30 21.90 -8.83 -1.17
N ALA A 31 21.76 -8.25 -2.36
CA ALA A 31 22.91 -7.93 -3.24
C ALA A 31 23.78 -6.80 -2.70
N ALA A 32 23.22 -5.86 -1.95
CA ALA A 32 23.93 -4.73 -1.35
C ALA A 32 24.65 -5.08 -0.05
N GLN A 33 24.17 -6.10 0.67
CA GLN A 33 24.69 -6.58 1.96
C GLN A 33 24.94 -5.45 2.98
N PRO A 34 23.96 -4.56 3.24
CA PRO A 34 24.13 -3.54 4.26
C PRO A 34 24.25 -4.18 5.64
N LYS A 35 25.05 -3.60 6.53
CA LYS A 35 25.11 -4.05 7.93
C LYS A 35 23.78 -3.87 8.63
N ARG A 36 23.09 -2.74 8.40
CA ARG A 36 21.77 -2.46 8.93
C ARG A 36 20.84 -1.84 7.89
N CYS A 37 19.60 -2.33 7.88
CA CYS A 37 18.56 -1.85 6.97
C CYS A 37 17.33 -1.38 7.76
N LEU A 38 16.73 -0.26 7.33
CA LEU A 38 15.44 0.21 7.84
C LEU A 38 14.40 0.20 6.72
N PHE A 39 13.31 -0.52 6.93
CA PHE A 39 12.17 -0.57 6.01
C PHE A 39 11.00 0.23 6.62
N ILE A 40 10.59 1.31 5.97
CA ILE A 40 9.59 2.24 6.48
C ILE A 40 8.29 2.09 5.70
N VAL A 41 7.20 1.86 6.45
CA VAL A 41 5.83 1.75 5.92
C VAL A 41 4.87 2.63 6.73
N HIS A 42 3.63 2.74 6.26
CA HIS A 42 2.62 3.49 7.01
C HIS A 42 1.68 2.61 7.86
N ARG A 43 1.69 1.29 7.74
CA ARG A 43 0.83 0.38 8.52
C ARG A 43 1.60 -0.80 9.09
N GLY A 44 1.28 -1.20 10.34
CA GLY A 44 1.94 -2.30 11.03
C GLY A 44 1.79 -3.65 10.33
N LEU A 45 0.62 -3.93 9.75
CA LEU A 45 0.40 -5.15 8.98
C LEU A 45 1.34 -5.23 7.76
N ILE A 46 1.57 -4.10 7.08
CA ILE A 46 2.52 -4.06 5.94
C ILE A 46 3.94 -4.29 6.44
N ALA A 47 4.34 -3.69 7.58
CA ALA A 47 5.65 -3.94 8.18
C ALA A 47 5.89 -5.43 8.44
N ARG A 48 4.91 -6.11 9.02
CA ARG A 48 4.98 -7.56 9.30
C ARG A 48 5.11 -8.38 8.02
N LYS A 49 4.24 -8.15 7.04
CA LYS A 49 4.27 -8.87 5.74
C LYS A 49 5.58 -8.60 4.97
N SER A 50 6.09 -7.38 5.02
CA SER A 50 7.37 -7.05 4.39
C SER A 50 8.53 -7.76 5.08
N LYS A 51 8.52 -7.84 6.43
CA LYS A 51 9.48 -8.62 7.20
C LYS A 51 9.46 -10.09 6.77
N GLU A 52 8.29 -10.73 6.76
CA GLU A 52 8.11 -12.12 6.33
C GLU A 52 8.60 -12.37 4.89
N SER A 53 8.35 -11.43 3.97
CA SER A 53 8.85 -11.52 2.59
C SER A 53 10.37 -11.40 2.52
N PHE A 54 10.97 -10.55 3.34
CA PHE A 54 12.43 -10.40 3.41
C PHE A 54 13.09 -11.65 3.96
N GLU A 55 12.55 -12.26 5.02
CA GLU A 55 13.05 -13.49 5.63
C GLU A 55 13.13 -14.68 4.67
N GLN A 56 12.32 -14.68 3.60
CA GLN A 56 12.39 -15.68 2.54
C GLN A 56 13.56 -15.48 1.57
N ILE A 57 14.16 -14.29 1.55
CA ILE A 57 15.15 -13.90 0.53
C ILE A 57 16.53 -13.63 1.12
N ILE A 58 16.59 -13.01 2.30
CA ILE A 58 17.86 -12.66 2.96
C ILE A 58 18.53 -13.89 3.56
N ASP A 59 19.82 -13.76 3.87
CA ASP A 59 20.60 -14.85 4.45
C ASP A 59 20.13 -15.13 5.91
N GLU A 60 20.13 -16.41 6.31
CA GLU A 60 19.59 -16.87 7.60
C GLU A 60 20.24 -16.24 8.83
N HIS A 61 21.48 -15.79 8.72
CA HIS A 61 22.21 -15.14 9.84
C HIS A 61 21.77 -13.70 10.08
N ILE A 62 21.00 -13.08 9.17
CA ILE A 62 20.51 -11.69 9.32
C ILE A 62 19.30 -11.68 10.23
N THR A 63 19.37 -10.92 11.31
CA THR A 63 18.27 -10.77 12.26
C THR A 63 17.28 -9.69 11.80
N THR A 64 15.99 -9.99 11.91
CA THR A 64 14.90 -9.07 11.54
C THR A 64 14.06 -8.70 12.75
N GLY A 65 13.50 -7.49 12.77
CA GLY A 65 12.65 -7.02 13.87
C GLY A 65 11.59 -6.02 13.43
N LEU A 66 10.56 -5.89 14.27
CA LEU A 66 9.47 -4.95 14.09
C LEU A 66 9.64 -3.74 15.03
N PHE A 67 9.40 -2.54 14.49
CA PHE A 67 9.33 -1.30 15.26
C PHE A 67 8.03 -0.56 14.95
N THR A 68 6.98 -0.96 15.65
CA THR A 68 5.60 -0.50 15.46
C THR A 68 4.98 -0.13 16.82
N SER A 69 3.69 0.21 16.86
CA SER A 69 3.00 0.56 18.12
C SER A 69 3.07 -0.55 19.17
N GLY A 70 3.15 -1.82 18.77
CA GLY A 70 3.18 -2.99 19.65
C GLY A 70 4.53 -3.69 19.77
N HIS A 71 5.56 -3.27 19.02
CA HIS A 71 6.85 -3.96 18.95
C HIS A 71 8.00 -2.94 19.00
N ARG A 72 9.08 -3.26 19.74
CA ARG A 72 10.24 -2.39 19.99
C ARG A 72 11.58 -3.11 19.74
N GLU A 73 11.71 -3.86 18.67
CA GLU A 73 12.90 -4.65 18.36
C GLU A 73 13.93 -3.81 17.59
N ILE A 74 14.69 -2.99 18.33
CA ILE A 74 15.66 -2.03 17.75
C ILE A 74 17.05 -2.62 17.49
N ASP A 75 17.41 -3.72 18.19
CA ASP A 75 18.74 -4.32 18.14
C ASP A 75 18.85 -5.41 17.05
N ARG A 76 18.15 -5.21 15.93
CA ARG A 76 18.16 -6.12 14.80
C ARG A 76 18.90 -5.53 13.63
N ASP A 77 19.42 -6.40 12.77
CA ASP A 77 20.14 -5.98 11.56
C ASP A 77 19.16 -5.28 10.60
N TYR A 78 17.97 -5.86 10.39
CA TYR A 78 16.94 -5.25 9.55
C TYR A 78 15.69 -4.96 10.36
N VAL A 79 15.30 -3.69 10.40
CA VAL A 79 14.17 -3.18 11.18
C VAL A 79 13.05 -2.73 10.26
N PHE A 80 11.86 -3.28 10.48
CA PHE A 80 10.63 -2.92 9.75
C PHE A 80 9.77 -2.03 10.62
N ALA A 81 9.63 -0.78 10.25
CA ALA A 81 9.05 0.25 11.09
C ALA A 81 7.86 0.97 10.44
N THR A 82 6.91 1.41 11.29
CA THR A 82 5.92 2.37 10.82
C THR A 82 6.41 3.80 11.01
N VAL A 83 6.16 4.67 10.03
CA VAL A 83 6.54 6.08 10.11
C VAL A 83 5.91 6.78 11.32
N GLN A 84 4.66 6.42 11.70
CA GLN A 84 3.96 6.96 12.88
C GLN A 84 4.65 6.59 14.18
N THR A 85 5.36 5.47 14.23
CA THR A 85 6.18 5.11 15.40
C THR A 85 7.50 5.85 15.38
N LEU A 86 8.19 5.87 14.22
CA LEU A 86 9.50 6.52 14.10
C LEU A 86 9.47 8.02 14.32
N VAL A 87 8.41 8.73 13.90
CA VAL A 87 8.33 10.19 13.92
C VAL A 87 8.33 10.79 15.35
N LYS A 88 8.05 9.98 16.37
CA LYS A 88 8.10 10.40 17.78
C LYS A 88 9.57 10.58 18.21
N ASP A 89 9.89 11.70 18.84
CA ASP A 89 11.28 12.05 19.18
C ASP A 89 11.97 10.97 20.02
N GLU A 90 11.29 10.42 21.02
CA GLU A 90 11.80 9.33 21.85
C GLU A 90 12.19 8.07 21.04
N ASN A 91 11.42 7.76 20.00
CA ASN A 91 11.63 6.60 19.15
C ASN A 91 12.70 6.87 18.08
N LEU A 92 12.70 8.08 17.53
CA LEU A 92 13.67 8.49 16.50
C LEU A 92 15.07 8.53 17.10
N HIS A 93 15.21 9.12 18.31
CA HIS A 93 16.48 9.23 19.03
C HIS A 93 16.94 7.92 19.70
N ALA A 94 16.12 6.86 19.69
CA ALA A 94 16.57 5.52 20.05
C ALA A 94 17.60 4.94 19.07
N PHE A 95 17.72 5.54 17.88
CA PHE A 95 18.69 5.18 16.86
C PHE A 95 19.68 6.35 16.65
N ALA A 96 20.95 6.03 16.41
CA ALA A 96 21.90 7.04 15.94
C ALA A 96 21.54 7.49 14.50
N PRO A 97 21.86 8.72 14.09
CA PRO A 97 21.56 9.20 12.73
C PRO A 97 22.16 8.34 11.61
N ASP A 98 23.27 7.68 11.85
CA ASP A 98 24.00 6.80 10.93
C ASP A 98 23.75 5.30 11.21
N ALA A 99 22.73 4.97 12.02
CA ALA A 99 22.45 3.61 12.44
C ALA A 99 22.14 2.65 11.27
N PHE A 100 21.66 3.16 10.15
CA PHE A 100 21.24 2.36 9.00
C PHE A 100 22.01 2.72 7.73
N ASP A 101 22.65 1.74 7.13
CA ASP A 101 23.35 1.90 5.85
C ASP A 101 22.35 2.02 4.69
N TYR A 102 21.24 1.32 4.80
CA TYR A 102 20.21 1.23 3.75
C TYR A 102 18.83 1.55 4.34
N ILE A 103 18.13 2.48 3.71
CA ILE A 103 16.73 2.81 4.09
C ILE A 103 15.83 2.57 2.89
N ILE A 104 14.71 1.90 3.12
CA ILE A 104 13.64 1.69 2.13
C ILE A 104 12.39 2.41 2.62
N ILE A 105 11.74 3.13 1.72
CA ILE A 105 10.43 3.73 1.94
C ILE A 105 9.43 3.06 1.00
N ASP A 106 8.49 2.34 1.55
CA ASP A 106 7.34 1.86 0.80
C ASP A 106 6.27 2.95 0.72
N GLU A 107 5.52 2.96 -0.39
CA GLU A 107 4.60 4.04 -0.76
C GLU A 107 5.28 5.42 -0.71
N ALA A 108 6.43 5.50 -1.36
CA ALA A 108 7.32 6.66 -1.35
C ALA A 108 6.65 7.96 -1.85
N HIS A 109 5.49 7.87 -2.52
CA HIS A 109 4.68 9.02 -2.85
C HIS A 109 4.21 9.81 -1.59
N HIS A 110 4.28 9.22 -0.39
CA HIS A 110 4.07 9.91 0.87
C HIS A 110 5.34 10.59 1.43
N ALA A 111 6.50 10.45 0.79
CA ALA A 111 7.77 10.98 1.31
C ALA A 111 7.78 12.51 1.48
N GLY A 112 6.92 13.25 0.78
CA GLY A 112 6.72 14.69 0.97
C GLY A 112 6.02 15.07 2.27
N ALA A 113 5.31 14.16 2.93
CA ALA A 113 4.60 14.46 4.18
C ALA A 113 5.59 14.78 5.32
N LYS A 114 5.20 15.71 6.20
CA LYS A 114 6.03 16.19 7.32
C LYS A 114 6.62 15.06 8.18
N SER A 115 5.86 13.99 8.41
CA SER A 115 6.32 12.82 9.18
C SER A 115 7.50 12.10 8.50
N TYR A 116 7.42 11.87 7.19
CA TYR A 116 8.51 11.27 6.44
C TYR A 116 9.72 12.22 6.34
N GLN A 117 9.49 13.50 6.07
CA GLN A 117 10.55 14.49 5.99
C GLN A 117 11.33 14.59 7.32
N LYS A 118 10.65 14.53 8.46
CA LYS A 118 11.31 14.50 9.78
C LYS A 118 12.23 13.28 9.92
N VAL A 119 11.76 12.10 9.56
CA VAL A 119 12.54 10.85 9.64
C VAL A 119 13.71 10.88 8.65
N LEU A 120 13.47 11.32 7.42
CA LEU A 120 14.50 11.38 6.37
C LEU A 120 15.58 12.43 6.63
N SER A 121 15.24 13.54 7.29
CA SER A 121 16.23 14.56 7.67
C SER A 121 17.10 14.12 8.84
N TYR A 122 16.63 13.21 9.66
CA TYR A 122 17.38 12.68 10.80
C TYR A 122 18.40 11.65 10.39
N PHE A 123 18.00 10.63 9.61
CA PHE A 123 18.90 9.54 9.22
C PHE A 123 19.82 9.92 8.06
N LYS A 124 21.03 9.34 8.07
CA LYS A 124 22.09 9.56 7.07
C LYS A 124 22.50 8.21 6.46
N PRO A 125 21.63 7.54 5.69
CA PRO A 125 21.95 6.26 5.09
C PRO A 125 22.98 6.42 3.97
N LYS A 126 23.71 5.36 3.68
CA LYS A 126 24.55 5.27 2.48
C LYS A 126 23.70 5.16 1.20
N PHE A 127 22.51 4.53 1.33
CA PHE A 127 21.58 4.43 0.21
C PHE A 127 20.12 4.52 0.68
N LEU A 128 19.33 5.30 -0.03
CA LEU A 128 17.89 5.48 0.17
C LEU A 128 17.13 4.97 -1.05
N LEU A 129 16.26 3.97 -0.87
CA LEU A 129 15.37 3.45 -1.90
C LEU A 129 13.93 3.87 -1.60
N GLY A 130 13.29 4.58 -2.51
CA GLY A 130 11.84 4.78 -2.50
C GLY A 130 11.16 3.78 -3.42
N MET A 131 10.01 3.26 -3.00
CA MET A 131 9.17 2.39 -3.83
C MET A 131 7.77 2.96 -3.91
N THR A 132 7.20 3.02 -5.10
CA THR A 132 5.82 3.46 -5.31
C THR A 132 5.22 2.86 -6.59
N ALA A 133 3.90 2.72 -6.62
CA ALA A 133 3.16 2.40 -7.84
C ALA A 133 2.73 3.68 -8.59
N THR A 134 2.55 4.77 -7.86
CA THR A 134 1.96 6.04 -8.33
C THR A 134 2.85 7.21 -7.93
N PRO A 135 3.92 7.50 -8.69
CA PRO A 135 4.82 8.62 -8.36
C PRO A 135 4.16 9.98 -8.62
N GLU A 136 3.18 10.04 -9.52
CA GLU A 136 2.44 11.26 -9.82
C GLU A 136 1.39 11.51 -8.72
N ARG A 137 1.45 12.66 -8.09
CA ARG A 137 0.46 13.13 -7.11
C ARG A 137 -0.07 14.50 -7.50
N SER A 138 -1.28 14.79 -7.01
CA SER A 138 -1.96 16.06 -7.18
C SER A 138 -1.58 17.13 -6.16
N ASP A 139 -0.65 16.84 -5.21
CA ASP A 139 -0.33 17.69 -4.06
C ASP A 139 0.99 18.49 -4.20
N ASP A 140 1.38 18.84 -5.42
CA ASP A 140 2.59 19.63 -5.78
C ASP A 140 3.92 19.09 -5.20
N CYS A 141 3.93 17.92 -4.58
CA CYS A 141 5.14 17.32 -4.06
C CYS A 141 5.82 16.46 -5.14
N ASP A 142 6.88 17.02 -5.72
CA ASP A 142 7.71 16.30 -6.70
C ASP A 142 8.60 15.25 -6.01
N ILE A 143 8.11 14.03 -5.97
CA ILE A 143 8.85 12.92 -5.38
C ILE A 143 10.17 12.65 -6.11
N PHE A 144 10.24 12.89 -7.41
CA PHE A 144 11.46 12.66 -8.18
C PHE A 144 12.63 13.50 -7.64
N LYS A 145 12.37 14.75 -7.18
CA LYS A 145 13.38 15.57 -6.50
C LYS A 145 13.92 14.94 -5.23
N THR A 146 13.06 14.28 -4.43
CA THR A 146 13.48 13.60 -3.20
C THR A 146 14.51 12.50 -3.49
N PHE A 147 14.46 11.91 -4.67
CA PHE A 147 15.37 10.84 -5.11
C PHE A 147 16.34 11.30 -6.20
N ASP A 148 16.62 12.61 -6.31
CA ASP A 148 17.54 13.22 -7.28
C ASP A 148 17.29 12.77 -8.74
N HIS A 149 16.01 12.51 -9.07
CA HIS A 149 15.56 11.98 -10.37
C HIS A 149 16.20 10.65 -10.77
N ASN A 150 16.80 9.91 -9.83
CA ASN A 150 17.38 8.59 -10.09
C ASN A 150 16.28 7.52 -10.08
N ILE A 151 15.90 7.03 -11.23
CA ILE A 151 14.95 5.92 -11.37
C ILE A 151 15.73 4.61 -11.52
N ALA A 152 15.62 3.71 -10.53
CA ALA A 152 16.28 2.42 -10.55
C ALA A 152 15.60 1.42 -11.48
N TYR A 153 14.29 1.46 -11.53
CA TYR A 153 13.44 0.61 -12.37
C TYR A 153 12.05 1.22 -12.47
N GLU A 154 11.44 1.12 -13.62
CA GLU A 154 10.07 1.57 -13.83
C GLU A 154 9.29 0.54 -14.65
N ILE A 155 8.13 0.09 -14.10
CA ILE A 155 7.14 -0.71 -14.81
C ILE A 155 5.74 -0.25 -14.41
N ARG A 156 5.02 0.28 -15.38
CA ARG A 156 3.66 0.78 -15.20
C ARG A 156 2.63 -0.32 -15.37
N LEU A 157 1.39 -0.08 -14.89
CA LEU A 157 0.31 -1.06 -14.93
C LEU A 157 0.12 -1.69 -16.32
N HIS A 158 0.06 -0.87 -17.38
CA HIS A 158 -0.14 -1.35 -18.74
C HIS A 158 1.00 -2.25 -19.24
N GLN A 159 2.25 -1.92 -18.87
CA GLN A 159 3.42 -2.74 -19.19
C GLN A 159 3.40 -4.06 -18.44
N ALA A 160 3.09 -4.00 -17.11
CA ALA A 160 3.00 -5.19 -16.27
C ALA A 160 1.90 -6.16 -16.75
N LEU A 161 0.79 -5.64 -17.27
CA LEU A 161 -0.25 -6.45 -17.91
C LEU A 161 0.24 -7.04 -19.25
N ALA A 162 0.89 -6.24 -20.09
CA ALA A 162 1.42 -6.69 -21.37
C ALA A 162 2.50 -7.80 -21.23
N GLU A 163 3.29 -7.72 -20.16
CA GLU A 163 4.32 -8.71 -19.82
C GLU A 163 3.80 -9.90 -19.00
N ASN A 164 2.47 -10.02 -18.81
CA ASN A 164 1.83 -11.08 -18.02
C ASN A 164 2.32 -11.17 -16.56
N MET A 165 2.82 -10.08 -15.99
CA MET A 165 3.16 -10.00 -14.58
C MET A 165 1.93 -9.83 -13.69
N LEU A 166 0.83 -9.35 -14.24
CA LEU A 166 -0.45 -9.17 -13.59
C LEU A 166 -1.54 -9.88 -14.39
N VAL A 167 -2.56 -10.35 -13.67
CA VAL A 167 -3.75 -10.95 -14.29
C VAL A 167 -4.53 -9.86 -15.02
N PRO A 168 -4.92 -10.07 -16.28
CA PRO A 168 -5.76 -9.13 -17.01
C PRO A 168 -7.13 -8.98 -16.32
N PHE A 169 -7.73 -7.81 -16.47
CA PHE A 169 -9.05 -7.52 -15.93
C PHE A 169 -9.92 -6.81 -16.98
N HIS A 170 -11.22 -6.93 -16.82
CA HIS A 170 -12.20 -6.18 -17.60
C HIS A 170 -12.68 -4.98 -16.78
N TYR A 171 -12.59 -3.79 -17.36
CA TYR A 171 -13.11 -2.58 -16.75
C TYR A 171 -14.45 -2.23 -17.41
N HIS A 172 -15.49 -2.13 -16.60
CA HIS A 172 -16.82 -1.74 -17.03
C HIS A 172 -17.22 -0.43 -16.36
N GLY A 173 -17.37 0.62 -17.16
CA GLY A 173 -17.90 1.90 -16.68
C GLY A 173 -19.42 1.87 -16.74
N VAL A 174 -20.09 2.02 -15.60
CA VAL A 174 -21.52 2.24 -15.52
C VAL A 174 -21.73 3.72 -15.24
N SER A 175 -22.13 4.47 -16.27
CA SER A 175 -22.12 5.94 -16.23
C SER A 175 -23.33 6.56 -15.54
N GLU A 176 -24.42 5.81 -15.33
CA GLU A 176 -25.68 6.40 -14.87
C GLU A 176 -26.45 5.46 -13.92
N ILE A 177 -26.31 5.71 -12.61
CA ILE A 177 -27.34 5.23 -11.67
C ILE A 177 -28.32 6.39 -11.51
N VAL A 178 -29.48 6.26 -12.14
CA VAL A 178 -30.60 7.20 -12.00
C VAL A 178 -31.47 6.70 -10.86
N VAL A 179 -31.70 7.53 -9.86
CA VAL A 179 -32.67 7.27 -8.77
C VAL A 179 -33.66 8.43 -8.76
N ASP A 180 -34.94 8.14 -8.86
CA ASP A 180 -36.01 9.14 -8.95
C ASP A 180 -35.83 10.15 -10.09
N GLY A 181 -35.23 9.73 -11.21
CA GLY A 181 -35.03 10.56 -12.39
C GLY A 181 -33.81 11.50 -12.33
N GLU A 182 -32.99 11.44 -11.29
CA GLU A 182 -31.75 12.22 -11.15
C GLU A 182 -30.50 11.33 -11.09
N LEU A 183 -29.43 11.79 -11.73
CA LEU A 183 -28.10 11.13 -11.67
C LEU A 183 -27.55 11.18 -10.23
N LEU A 184 -27.07 10.05 -9.75
CA LEU A 184 -26.36 10.00 -8.46
C LEU A 184 -24.87 10.30 -8.68
N ASP A 185 -24.38 11.30 -7.96
CA ASP A 185 -22.95 11.57 -7.81
C ASP A 185 -22.45 11.13 -6.42
N ASP A 186 -21.12 11.26 -6.21
CA ASP A 186 -20.47 10.88 -4.93
C ASP A 186 -20.94 11.75 -3.74
N ASN A 187 -21.60 12.89 -4.00
CA ASN A 187 -22.13 13.81 -3.01
C ASN A 187 -23.64 13.62 -2.76
N ALA A 188 -24.27 12.64 -3.43
CA ALA A 188 -25.70 12.40 -3.27
C ALA A 188 -26.08 12.11 -1.81
N ASP A 189 -27.32 12.41 -1.45
CA ASP A 189 -27.83 12.16 -0.12
C ASP A 189 -27.75 10.69 0.26
N PHE A 190 -27.46 10.41 1.53
CA PHE A 190 -27.34 9.06 2.08
C PHE A 190 -28.54 8.17 1.75
N ILE A 191 -29.76 8.71 1.79
CA ILE A 191 -30.99 7.98 1.46
C ILE A 191 -30.96 7.47 0.01
N ARG A 192 -30.46 8.26 -0.92
CA ARG A 192 -30.31 7.88 -2.34
C ARG A 192 -29.20 6.86 -2.55
N LEU A 193 -28.06 7.03 -1.86
CA LEU A 193 -26.91 6.10 -1.92
C LEU A 193 -27.24 4.71 -1.39
N THR A 194 -28.24 4.58 -0.52
CA THR A 194 -28.68 3.31 0.09
C THR A 194 -30.05 2.87 -0.40
N SER A 195 -30.59 3.50 -1.45
CA SER A 195 -31.90 3.17 -2.01
C SER A 195 -31.94 1.74 -2.55
N GLU A 196 -33.09 1.11 -2.45
CA GLU A 196 -33.36 -0.23 -2.98
C GLU A 196 -33.12 -0.31 -4.49
N GLU A 197 -33.37 0.77 -5.22
CA GLU A 197 -33.16 0.89 -6.65
C GLU A 197 -31.66 0.83 -6.98
N ARG A 198 -30.83 1.59 -6.26
CA ARG A 198 -29.37 1.53 -6.42
C ARG A 198 -28.82 0.13 -6.10
N VAL A 199 -29.30 -0.50 -5.03
CA VAL A 199 -28.90 -1.87 -4.68
C VAL A 199 -29.21 -2.84 -5.81
N LYS A 200 -30.42 -2.78 -6.37
CA LYS A 200 -30.83 -3.62 -7.50
C LYS A 200 -29.97 -3.38 -8.73
N ASN A 201 -29.64 -2.13 -9.04
CA ASN A 201 -28.77 -1.78 -10.14
C ASN A 201 -27.36 -2.36 -9.96
N ILE A 202 -26.76 -2.20 -8.78
CA ILE A 202 -25.43 -2.77 -8.49
C ILE A 202 -25.45 -4.29 -8.68
N LEU A 203 -26.45 -4.97 -8.14
CA LEU A 203 -26.58 -6.43 -8.25
C LEU A 203 -26.84 -6.86 -9.69
N HIS A 204 -27.68 -6.12 -10.42
CA HIS A 204 -27.96 -6.37 -11.84
C HIS A 204 -26.66 -6.32 -12.67
N TYR A 205 -25.87 -5.27 -12.54
CA TYR A 205 -24.62 -5.16 -13.29
C TYR A 205 -23.57 -6.16 -12.85
N ALA A 206 -23.50 -6.48 -11.54
CA ALA A 206 -22.62 -7.53 -11.05
C ALA A 206 -22.97 -8.91 -11.65
N ASP A 207 -24.26 -9.22 -11.78
CA ASP A 207 -24.70 -10.47 -12.40
C ASP A 207 -24.61 -10.42 -13.95
N PHE A 208 -24.86 -9.26 -14.57
CA PHE A 208 -24.76 -9.07 -16.03
C PHE A 208 -23.33 -9.23 -16.56
N TYR A 209 -22.37 -8.58 -15.93
CA TYR A 209 -20.95 -8.71 -16.32
C TYR A 209 -20.34 -10.03 -15.86
N GLY A 210 -20.93 -10.65 -14.83
CA GLY A 210 -20.53 -11.96 -14.35
C GLY A 210 -19.22 -11.96 -13.58
N CYS A 211 -18.69 -13.15 -13.38
CA CYS A 211 -17.43 -13.36 -12.69
C CYS A 211 -16.82 -14.70 -13.11
N ASP A 212 -15.53 -14.85 -12.93
CA ASP A 212 -14.85 -16.11 -13.18
C ASP A 212 -15.42 -17.23 -12.30
N GLN A 213 -15.60 -18.41 -12.90
CA GLN A 213 -16.05 -19.62 -12.23
C GLN A 213 -17.43 -19.50 -11.54
N GLY A 214 -18.27 -18.51 -11.91
CA GLY A 214 -19.61 -18.35 -11.36
C GLY A 214 -19.70 -18.01 -9.87
N ARG A 215 -18.57 -17.70 -9.21
CA ARG A 215 -18.52 -17.32 -7.80
C ARG A 215 -18.10 -15.87 -7.64
N VAL A 216 -19.04 -15.01 -7.33
CA VAL A 216 -18.76 -13.58 -7.09
C VAL A 216 -17.91 -13.44 -5.82
N LYS A 217 -16.74 -12.85 -5.98
CA LYS A 217 -15.92 -12.27 -4.90
C LYS A 217 -15.64 -10.83 -5.29
N GLY A 218 -16.05 -9.88 -4.46
CA GLY A 218 -15.93 -8.48 -4.80
C GLY A 218 -15.70 -7.59 -3.57
N ILE A 219 -15.20 -6.39 -3.83
CA ILE A 219 -15.05 -5.33 -2.85
C ILE A 219 -15.84 -4.14 -3.37
N VAL A 220 -16.69 -3.56 -2.52
CA VAL A 220 -17.40 -2.32 -2.80
C VAL A 220 -16.80 -1.22 -1.94
N PHE A 221 -16.32 -0.16 -2.58
CA PHE A 221 -15.85 1.03 -1.89
C PHE A 221 -17.00 2.02 -1.71
N CYS A 222 -17.17 2.49 -0.48
CA CYS A 222 -18.21 3.43 -0.10
C CYS A 222 -17.60 4.72 0.46
N SER A 223 -18.27 5.84 0.26
CA SER A 223 -17.84 7.14 0.77
C SER A 223 -18.03 7.28 2.29
N ARG A 224 -18.96 6.53 2.88
CA ARG A 224 -19.34 6.59 4.30
C ARG A 224 -19.45 5.20 4.92
N ILE A 225 -19.17 5.10 6.22
CA ILE A 225 -19.27 3.84 6.98
C ILE A 225 -20.71 3.34 7.04
N GLU A 226 -21.67 4.25 7.23
CA GLU A 226 -23.09 3.96 7.27
C GLU A 226 -23.60 3.40 5.93
N GLU A 227 -23.10 3.94 4.83
CA GLU A 227 -23.37 3.43 3.48
C GLU A 227 -22.87 1.99 3.32
N ALA A 228 -21.64 1.72 3.71
CA ALA A 228 -21.05 0.39 3.64
C ALA A 228 -21.86 -0.64 4.45
N ARG A 229 -22.32 -0.25 5.63
CA ARG A 229 -23.18 -1.09 6.49
C ARG A 229 -24.51 -1.37 5.83
N SER A 230 -25.22 -0.33 5.39
CA SER A 230 -26.54 -0.44 4.78
C SER A 230 -26.50 -1.26 3.49
N LEU A 231 -25.48 -1.08 2.65
CA LEU A 231 -25.30 -1.89 1.46
C LEU A 231 -25.00 -3.36 1.77
N ALA A 232 -24.19 -3.64 2.79
CA ALA A 232 -23.94 -5.03 3.20
C ALA A 232 -25.22 -5.71 3.70
N GLU A 233 -26.05 -5.02 4.49
CA GLU A 233 -27.34 -5.52 4.94
C GLU A 233 -28.31 -5.75 3.76
N ALA A 234 -28.36 -4.81 2.81
CA ALA A 234 -29.21 -4.93 1.62
C ALA A 234 -28.76 -6.11 0.73
N PHE A 235 -27.46 -6.29 0.50
CA PHE A 235 -26.95 -7.43 -0.26
C PHE A 235 -27.31 -8.77 0.40
N ASN A 236 -27.20 -8.85 1.73
CA ASN A 236 -27.63 -10.05 2.47
C ASN A 236 -29.13 -10.34 2.31
N LYS A 237 -30.00 -9.31 2.31
CA LYS A 237 -31.44 -9.46 2.02
C LYS A 237 -31.69 -10.01 0.60
N HIS A 238 -30.84 -9.69 -0.35
CA HIS A 238 -30.89 -10.21 -1.72
C HIS A 238 -30.10 -11.52 -1.91
N GLY A 239 -29.73 -12.20 -0.83
CA GLY A 239 -29.08 -13.52 -0.88
C GLY A 239 -27.58 -13.49 -1.26
N LYS A 240 -26.95 -12.32 -1.33
CA LYS A 240 -25.50 -12.19 -1.53
C LYS A 240 -24.82 -12.02 -0.17
N ARG A 241 -23.90 -12.93 0.21
CA ARG A 241 -23.18 -12.80 1.47
C ARG A 241 -22.23 -11.62 1.43
N ALA A 242 -22.49 -10.63 2.26
CA ALA A 242 -21.68 -9.42 2.35
C ALA A 242 -21.42 -9.04 3.82
N ALA A 243 -20.23 -8.47 4.07
CA ALA A 243 -19.87 -7.87 5.35
C ALA A 243 -19.26 -6.49 5.08
N PHE A 244 -19.47 -5.54 6.00
CA PHE A 244 -18.82 -4.24 5.89
C PHE A 244 -17.51 -4.21 6.70
N LEU A 245 -16.56 -3.45 6.23
CA LEU A 245 -15.29 -3.18 6.90
C LEU A 245 -15.10 -1.67 7.05
N ALA A 246 -14.65 -1.25 8.23
CA ALA A 246 -14.35 0.14 8.52
C ALA A 246 -12.91 0.31 9.05
N GLY A 247 -12.46 1.54 9.21
CA GLY A 247 -11.14 1.81 9.78
C GLY A 247 -10.93 1.23 11.18
N ALA A 248 -12.02 1.17 11.98
CA ALA A 248 -12.00 0.62 13.33
C ALA A 248 -12.09 -0.93 13.41
N THR A 249 -12.35 -1.63 12.28
CA THR A 249 -12.41 -3.10 12.27
C THR A 249 -11.03 -3.68 12.60
N SER A 250 -10.99 -4.60 13.59
CA SER A 250 -9.75 -5.23 14.04
C SER A 250 -9.05 -6.04 12.94
N GLU A 251 -7.74 -6.24 13.05
CA GLU A 251 -6.98 -7.05 12.08
C GLU A 251 -7.45 -8.51 12.05
N GLU A 252 -7.80 -9.06 13.21
CA GLU A 252 -8.33 -10.43 13.34
C GLU A 252 -9.67 -10.60 12.64
N GLU A 253 -10.58 -9.64 12.83
CA GLU A 253 -11.89 -9.64 12.18
C GLU A 253 -11.76 -9.46 10.66
N ARG A 254 -10.85 -8.57 10.20
CA ARG A 254 -10.54 -8.44 8.77
C ARG A 254 -10.07 -9.74 8.16
N ALA A 255 -9.11 -10.43 8.82
CA ALA A 255 -8.57 -11.70 8.34
C ALA A 255 -9.62 -12.82 8.29
N ARG A 256 -10.66 -12.74 9.13
CA ARG A 256 -11.78 -13.71 9.12
C ARG A 256 -12.80 -13.44 8.03
N LEU A 257 -12.98 -12.17 7.63
CA LEU A 257 -14.00 -11.76 6.68
C LEU A 257 -13.51 -11.75 5.22
N ILE A 258 -12.21 -11.66 5.00
CA ILE A 258 -11.56 -11.71 3.68
C ILE A 258 -11.01 -13.10 3.40
#